data_ebdaaf24c477e19479a521dc2683968f
#
_entry.id   ebdaaf24c477e19479a521dc2683968f
#
_cell.length_a   1.000
_cell.length_b   1.000
_cell.length_c   1.000
_cell.angle_alpha   90.00
_cell.angle_beta   90.00
_cell.angle_gamma   90.00
#
_symmetry.space_group_name_H-M   'P 1'
#
loop_
_entity.id
_entity.type
_entity.pdbx_description
1 polymer ?
#
loop_
_entity_poly.entity_id
_entity_poly.type
_entity_poly.pdbx_seq_one_letter_code
_entity_poly.pdbx_strand_id
1 'polypeptide(L)'
;MSEPRHRVLVVEDSATMRGFVTAALEAAGPYSVTQAESGFHALKILPRARYDLIITDINMPDINGLELVRFIRESETHKETPLLIISTDGREADRDRGLKLGANAYLTKPFQPEQLLEIVRSLLK
;
A
#
# COMPACT_ATOMS: atom_id res chain seq x y z
N MET A 1 14.31 -18.75 17.13
CA MET A 1 13.55 -17.49 17.27
C MET A 1 13.32 -16.88 15.90
N SER A 2 12.10 -16.55 15.59
CA SER A 2 11.77 -15.97 14.29
C SER A 2 12.16 -14.49 14.24
N GLU A 3 12.58 -14.04 13.09
CA GLU A 3 12.86 -12.64 12.89
C GLU A 3 11.57 -11.82 12.93
N PRO A 4 11.63 -10.57 13.40
CA PRO A 4 10.46 -9.68 13.32
C PRO A 4 10.03 -9.54 11.87
N ARG A 5 8.74 -9.64 11.64
CA ARG A 5 8.20 -9.46 10.30
C ARG A 5 7.79 -8.00 10.11
N HIS A 6 8.03 -7.50 8.91
CA HIS A 6 7.47 -6.21 8.53
C HIS A 6 5.98 -6.39 8.29
N ARG A 7 5.19 -5.56 8.92
CA ARG A 7 3.74 -5.61 8.78
C ARG A 7 3.30 -4.71 7.64
N VAL A 8 2.68 -5.30 6.64
CA VAL A 8 2.26 -4.58 5.43
C VAL A 8 0.74 -4.64 5.31
N LEU A 9 0.12 -3.48 5.11
CA LEU A 9 -1.30 -3.40 4.80
C LEU A 9 -1.46 -3.24 3.30
N VAL A 10 -2.22 -4.13 2.67
CA VAL A 10 -2.51 -4.05 1.23
C VAL A 10 -4.00 -3.75 1.06
N VAL A 11 -4.29 -2.59 0.48
CA VAL A 11 -5.65 -2.12 0.22
C VAL A 11 -5.92 -2.21 -1.27
N GLU A 12 -6.78 -3.13 -1.67
CA GLU A 12 -7.04 -3.40 -3.07
C GLU A 12 -8.38 -4.10 -3.22
N ASP A 13 -9.28 -3.53 -4.03
CA ASP A 13 -10.62 -4.13 -4.20
C ASP A 13 -10.62 -5.36 -5.11
N SER A 14 -9.65 -5.49 -6.02
CA SER A 14 -9.52 -6.68 -6.84
C SER A 14 -8.91 -7.84 -6.03
N ALA A 15 -9.67 -8.91 -5.84
CA ALA A 15 -9.19 -10.07 -5.10
C ALA A 15 -7.96 -10.69 -5.79
N THR A 16 -7.96 -10.70 -7.12
CA THR A 16 -6.83 -11.24 -7.87
C THR A 16 -5.56 -10.44 -7.64
N MET A 17 -5.64 -9.12 -7.75
CA MET A 17 -4.47 -8.26 -7.55
C MET A 17 -4.03 -8.28 -6.09
N ARG A 18 -4.98 -8.27 -5.15
CA ARG A 18 -4.68 -8.33 -3.72
C ARG A 18 -3.91 -9.61 -3.39
N GLY A 19 -4.37 -10.74 -3.93
CA GLY A 19 -3.69 -12.02 -3.77
C GLY A 19 -2.31 -12.05 -4.40
N PHE A 20 -2.17 -11.45 -5.58
CA PHE A 20 -0.88 -11.37 -6.27
C PHE A 20 0.15 -10.59 -5.45
N VAL A 21 -0.23 -9.42 -4.95
CA VAL A 21 0.67 -8.60 -4.14
C VAL A 21 1.04 -9.32 -2.84
N THR A 22 0.04 -9.91 -2.18
CA THR A 22 0.25 -10.64 -0.94
C THR A 22 1.22 -11.80 -1.13
N ALA A 23 0.99 -12.61 -2.17
CA ALA A 23 1.85 -13.77 -2.44
C ALA A 23 3.28 -13.34 -2.76
N ALA A 24 3.44 -12.29 -3.56
CA ALA A 24 4.77 -11.80 -3.92
C ALA A 24 5.56 -11.37 -2.69
N LEU A 25 4.90 -10.66 -1.78
CA LEU A 25 5.55 -10.19 -0.55
C LEU A 25 5.90 -11.34 0.38
N GLU A 26 4.94 -12.22 0.63
CA GLU A 26 5.15 -13.31 1.59
C GLU A 26 6.18 -14.33 1.11
N ALA A 27 6.31 -14.50 -0.19
CA ALA A 27 7.34 -15.39 -0.75
C ALA A 27 8.73 -14.79 -0.71
N ALA A 28 8.84 -13.46 -0.66
CA ALA A 28 10.13 -12.77 -0.83
C ALA A 28 10.87 -12.49 0.47
N GLY A 29 10.20 -12.55 1.60
CA GLY A 29 10.88 -12.21 2.85
C GLY A 29 9.97 -12.20 4.05
N PRO A 30 10.42 -11.61 5.16
CA PRO A 30 9.68 -11.62 6.41
C PRO A 30 8.59 -10.54 6.41
N TYR A 31 7.63 -10.67 5.51
CA TYR A 31 6.49 -9.76 5.43
C TYR A 31 5.24 -10.44 5.94
N SER A 32 4.53 -9.79 6.84
CA SER A 32 3.24 -10.25 7.33
C SER A 32 2.17 -9.32 6.74
N VAL A 33 1.35 -9.84 5.83
CA VAL A 33 0.42 -9.02 5.07
C VAL A 33 -0.97 -9.09 5.65
N THR A 34 -1.56 -7.93 5.89
CA THR A 34 -2.97 -7.77 6.22
C THR A 34 -3.66 -7.22 4.98
N GLN A 35 -4.77 -7.82 4.59
CA GLN A 35 -5.50 -7.42 3.40
C GLN A 35 -6.75 -6.64 3.75
N ALA A 36 -6.97 -5.54 3.05
CA ALA A 36 -8.20 -4.77 3.12
C ALA A 36 -8.81 -4.76 1.72
N GLU A 37 -10.07 -5.14 1.62
CA GLU A 37 -10.75 -5.27 0.32
C GLU A 37 -11.34 -3.96 -0.18
N SER A 38 -11.29 -2.91 0.63
CA SER A 38 -11.85 -1.61 0.27
C SER A 38 -11.22 -0.51 1.12
N GLY A 39 -11.44 0.73 0.72
CA GLY A 39 -10.98 1.88 1.49
C GLY A 39 -11.65 1.95 2.86
N PHE A 40 -12.96 1.68 2.93
CA PHE A 40 -13.66 1.67 4.21
C PHE A 40 -13.14 0.58 5.14
N HIS A 41 -12.82 -0.59 4.59
CA HIS A 41 -12.23 -1.66 5.39
C HIS A 41 -10.88 -1.21 5.96
N ALA A 42 -10.06 -0.55 5.14
CA ALA A 42 -8.79 -0.01 5.60
C ALA A 42 -8.97 1.00 6.73
N LEU A 43 -9.96 1.89 6.61
CA LEU A 43 -10.23 2.87 7.65
C LEU A 43 -10.61 2.23 8.99
N LYS A 44 -11.25 1.07 8.95
CA LYS A 44 -11.62 0.35 10.17
C LYS A 44 -10.41 -0.29 10.86
N ILE A 45 -9.47 -0.79 10.09
CA ILE A 45 -8.34 -1.54 10.67
C ILE A 45 -7.12 -0.68 10.96
N LEU A 46 -6.96 0.45 10.28
CA LEU A 46 -5.81 1.33 10.48
C LEU A 46 -5.62 1.79 11.95
N PRO A 47 -6.68 2.18 12.68
CA PRO A 47 -6.49 2.61 14.06
C PRO A 47 -6.14 1.48 15.03
N ARG A 48 -6.32 0.24 14.61
CA ARG A 48 -6.17 -0.93 15.49
C ARG A 48 -4.77 -1.51 15.53
N ALA A 49 -3.92 -1.12 14.59
CA ALA A 49 -2.60 -1.72 14.49
C ALA A 49 -1.61 -0.75 13.84
N ARG A 50 -0.34 -1.02 14.05
CA ARG A 50 0.72 -0.29 13.36
C ARG A 50 1.20 -1.12 12.19
N TYR A 51 1.46 -0.45 11.09
CA TYR A 51 2.01 -1.07 9.89
C TYR A 51 3.33 -0.40 9.54
N ASP A 52 4.23 -1.18 8.97
CA ASP A 52 5.53 -0.67 8.54
C ASP A 52 5.47 -0.13 7.12
N LEU A 53 4.45 -0.56 6.36
CA LEU A 53 4.22 -0.14 4.98
C LEU A 53 2.75 -0.27 4.67
N ILE A 54 2.22 0.70 3.91
CA ILE A 54 0.86 0.63 3.39
C ILE A 54 0.94 0.68 1.87
N ILE A 55 0.27 -0.27 1.21
CA ILE A 55 0.14 -0.31 -0.25
C ILE A 55 -1.33 -0.13 -0.57
N THR A 56 -1.67 0.83 -1.41
CA THR A 56 -3.06 1.06 -1.78
C THR A 56 -3.24 1.33 -3.27
N ASP A 57 -4.34 0.83 -3.81
CA ASP A 57 -4.80 1.21 -5.13
C ASP A 57 -5.50 2.58 -5.04
N ILE A 58 -5.57 3.29 -6.15
CA ILE A 58 -6.30 4.57 -6.22
C ILE A 58 -7.77 4.34 -6.56
N ASN A 59 -8.04 3.47 -7.53
CA ASN A 59 -9.38 3.32 -8.08
C ASN A 59 -10.17 2.25 -7.34
N MET A 60 -10.86 2.66 -6.29
CA MET A 60 -11.72 1.78 -5.51
C MET A 60 -13.13 2.35 -5.50
N PRO A 61 -14.16 1.46 -5.47
CA PRO A 61 -15.55 1.93 -5.63
C PRO A 61 -16.09 2.72 -4.45
N ASP A 62 -15.57 2.52 -3.25
CA ASP A 62 -16.11 3.15 -2.05
C ASP A 62 -15.39 4.44 -1.67
N ILE A 63 -14.07 4.43 -1.67
CA ILE A 63 -13.29 5.62 -1.35
C ILE A 63 -12.06 5.65 -2.25
N ASN A 64 -11.78 6.81 -2.80
CA ASN A 64 -10.63 6.98 -3.68
C ASN A 64 -9.35 6.82 -2.87
N GLY A 65 -8.37 6.09 -3.44
CA GLY A 65 -7.09 5.87 -2.78
C GLY A 65 -6.34 7.15 -2.43
N LEU A 66 -6.53 8.22 -3.19
CA LEU A 66 -5.91 9.50 -2.86
C LEU A 66 -6.48 10.09 -1.58
N GLU A 67 -7.78 9.92 -1.35
CA GLU A 67 -8.39 10.33 -0.08
C GLU A 67 -7.89 9.48 1.07
N LEU A 68 -7.67 8.20 0.82
CA LEU A 68 -7.12 7.31 1.82
C LEU A 68 -5.70 7.75 2.21
N VAL A 69 -4.87 8.11 1.23
CA VAL A 69 -3.53 8.64 1.50
C VAL A 69 -3.61 9.86 2.40
N ARG A 70 -4.52 10.78 2.09
CA ARG A 70 -4.71 11.98 2.90
C ARG A 70 -5.10 11.63 4.33
N PHE A 71 -6.05 10.70 4.49
CA PHE A 71 -6.46 10.24 5.81
C PHE A 71 -5.28 9.66 6.59
N ILE A 72 -4.47 8.83 5.93
CA ILE A 72 -3.32 8.20 6.56
C ILE A 72 -2.33 9.26 7.05
N ARG A 73 -2.08 10.28 6.24
CA ARG A 73 -1.13 11.33 6.58
C ARG A 73 -1.64 12.25 7.70
N GLU A 74 -2.93 12.28 7.92
CA GLU A 74 -3.52 13.04 9.05
C GLU A 74 -3.61 12.20 10.31
N SER A 75 -3.34 10.89 10.22
CA SER A 75 -3.41 9.99 11.36
C SER A 75 -2.15 10.09 12.21
N GLU A 76 -2.31 10.21 13.52
CA GLU A 76 -1.17 10.26 14.45
C GLU A 76 -0.35 8.97 14.37
N THR A 77 -1.01 7.84 14.17
CA THR A 77 -0.33 6.54 14.12
C THR A 77 0.44 6.32 12.83
N HIS A 78 -0.08 6.84 11.69
CA HIS A 78 0.45 6.50 10.37
C HIS A 78 0.92 7.68 9.54
N LYS A 79 1.05 8.86 10.13
CA LYS A 79 1.44 10.06 9.37
C LYS A 79 2.81 9.96 8.71
N GLU A 80 3.67 9.09 9.20
CA GLU A 80 5.00 8.89 8.64
C GLU A 80 5.23 7.49 8.08
N THR A 81 4.22 6.63 8.11
CA THR A 81 4.34 5.26 7.60
C THR A 81 4.61 5.29 6.09
N PRO A 82 5.64 4.58 5.60
CA PRO A 82 5.87 4.50 4.16
C PRO A 82 4.63 4.04 3.42
N LEU A 83 4.35 4.66 2.28
CA LEU A 83 3.12 4.41 1.54
C LEU A 83 3.42 4.32 0.04
N LEU A 84 2.98 3.21 -0.57
CA LEU A 84 3.12 2.95 -1.99
C LEU A 84 1.74 2.94 -2.63
N ILE A 85 1.57 3.72 -3.70
CA ILE A 85 0.35 3.66 -4.51
C ILE A 85 0.58 2.73 -5.69
N ILE A 86 -0.36 1.83 -5.96
CA ILE A 86 -0.37 1.02 -7.18
C ILE A 86 -1.64 1.39 -7.96
N SER A 87 -1.52 1.56 -9.27
CA SER A 87 -2.65 1.99 -10.08
C SER A 87 -2.49 1.64 -11.55
N THR A 88 -3.62 1.44 -12.24
CA THR A 88 -3.62 1.30 -13.68
C THR A 88 -3.40 2.63 -14.39
N ASP A 89 -3.56 3.75 -13.67
CA ASP A 89 -3.40 5.07 -14.23
C ASP A 89 -1.95 5.52 -14.16
N GLY A 90 -1.26 5.44 -15.30
CA GLY A 90 0.14 5.82 -15.38
C GLY A 90 0.38 7.27 -15.75
N ARG A 91 -0.67 8.11 -15.75
CA ARG A 91 -0.49 9.50 -16.10
C ARG A 91 0.33 10.23 -15.06
N GLU A 92 1.24 11.06 -15.54
CA GLU A 92 2.15 11.81 -14.70
C GLU A 92 1.41 12.70 -13.70
N ALA A 93 0.30 13.30 -14.13
CA ALA A 93 -0.48 14.18 -13.26
C ALA A 93 -1.02 13.46 -12.03
N ASP A 94 -1.49 12.22 -12.20
CA ASP A 94 -2.03 11.45 -11.09
C ASP A 94 -0.92 10.95 -10.17
N ARG A 95 0.22 10.60 -10.74
CA ARG A 95 1.40 10.24 -9.97
C ARG A 95 1.85 11.41 -9.11
N ASP A 96 1.95 12.60 -9.71
CA ASP A 96 2.37 13.79 -8.99
C ASP A 96 1.41 14.13 -7.87
N ARG A 97 0.11 13.98 -8.11
CA ARG A 97 -0.91 14.25 -7.10
C ARG A 97 -0.76 13.31 -5.91
N GLY A 98 -0.56 12.01 -6.18
CA GLY A 98 -0.35 11.04 -5.12
C GLY A 98 0.88 11.34 -4.28
N LEU A 99 1.97 11.69 -4.93
CA LEU A 99 3.21 12.03 -4.24
C LEU A 99 3.07 13.31 -3.43
N LYS A 100 2.37 14.31 -3.95
CA LYS A 100 2.13 15.56 -3.24
C LYS A 100 1.26 15.35 -1.99
N LEU A 101 0.34 14.40 -2.04
CA LEU A 101 -0.51 14.09 -0.89
C LEU A 101 0.25 13.32 0.19
N GLY A 102 1.42 12.81 -0.12
CA GLY A 102 2.27 12.18 0.87
C GLY A 102 2.64 10.74 0.61
N ALA A 103 2.32 10.19 -0.57
CA ALA A 103 2.80 8.86 -0.93
C ALA A 103 4.31 8.91 -1.16
N ASN A 104 5.01 7.84 -0.81
CA ASN A 104 6.45 7.76 -0.97
C ASN A 104 6.85 7.20 -2.33
N ALA A 105 5.97 6.44 -2.96
CA ALA A 105 6.23 5.84 -4.27
C ALA A 105 4.95 5.54 -5.00
N TYR A 106 5.07 5.31 -6.30
CA TYR A 106 3.93 5.04 -7.18
C TYR A 106 4.36 3.98 -8.18
N LEU A 107 3.57 2.92 -8.32
CA LEU A 107 3.86 1.83 -9.25
C LEU A 107 2.66 1.60 -10.16
N THR A 108 2.87 1.66 -11.48
CA THR A 108 1.82 1.51 -12.46
C THR A 108 1.58 0.04 -12.81
N LYS A 109 0.32 -0.36 -12.84
CA LYS A 109 -0.08 -1.72 -13.28
C LYS A 109 -0.11 -1.78 -14.81
N PRO A 110 0.23 -2.90 -15.44
CA PRO A 110 0.78 -4.11 -14.80
C PRO A 110 2.26 -3.94 -14.46
N PHE A 111 2.71 -4.66 -13.45
CA PHE A 111 4.10 -4.63 -13.04
C PHE A 111 4.59 -6.05 -12.77
N GLN A 112 5.90 -6.24 -12.78
CA GLN A 112 6.51 -7.50 -12.42
C GLN A 112 6.72 -7.56 -10.91
N PRO A 113 6.70 -8.77 -10.29
CA PRO A 113 6.95 -8.88 -8.86
C PRO A 113 8.25 -8.22 -8.42
N GLU A 114 9.29 -8.29 -9.25
CA GLU A 114 10.60 -7.71 -8.93
C GLU A 114 10.53 -6.20 -8.78
N GLN A 115 9.70 -5.55 -9.59
CA GLN A 115 9.51 -4.09 -9.50
C GLN A 115 8.87 -3.70 -8.18
N LEU A 116 7.84 -4.46 -7.78
CA LEU A 116 7.18 -4.24 -6.49
C LEU A 116 8.16 -4.44 -5.34
N LEU A 117 8.89 -5.55 -5.36
CA LEU A 117 9.79 -5.90 -4.26
C LEU A 117 10.95 -4.91 -4.13
N GLU A 118 11.46 -4.40 -5.23
CA GLU A 118 12.52 -3.40 -5.21
C GLU A 118 12.06 -2.15 -4.48
N ILE A 119 10.86 -1.66 -4.80
CA ILE A 119 10.31 -0.48 -4.15
C ILE A 119 10.05 -0.75 -2.67
N VAL A 120 9.45 -1.89 -2.35
CA VAL A 120 9.16 -2.25 -0.97
C VAL A 120 10.43 -2.28 -0.13
N ARG A 121 11.48 -2.90 -0.63
CA ARG A 121 12.76 -2.96 0.07
C ARG A 121 13.34 -1.57 0.29
N SER A 122 13.23 -0.70 -0.69
CA SER A 122 13.76 0.66 -0.55
C SER A 122 12.99 1.47 0.50
N LEU A 123 11.68 1.25 0.61
CA LEU A 123 10.85 1.97 1.57
C LEU A 123 11.04 1.46 3.01
N LEU A 124 11.46 0.22 3.17
CA LEU A 124 11.59 -0.43 4.48
C LEU A 124 13.03 -0.49 5.00
N LYS A 125 13.92 0.23 4.38
CA LYS A 125 15.30 0.30 4.87
C LYS A 125 15.39 0.96 6.23
#